data_28f1a77ba86518068c0ced65e8ee80d8
#
_entry.id   28f1a77ba86518068c0ced65e8ee80d8
#
_cell.length_a   1.000
_cell.length_b   1.000
_cell.length_c   1.000
_cell.angle_alpha   90.00
_cell.angle_beta   90.00
_cell.angle_gamma   90.00
#
_symmetry.space_group_name_H-M   'P 1'
#
loop_
_entity.id
_entity.type
_entity.pdbx_description
1 polymer ?
#
loop_
_entity_poly.entity_id
_entity_poly.type
_entity_poly.pdbx_seq_one_letter_code
_entity_poly.pdbx_strand_id
1 'polypeptide(L)'
;MDYYSKQISKLIEELSSLPGIGSKSAQRLAFHILNMPTERVERLADTLTDAEECPICRNNGRDHSTIMVVETTRDLAAYEKTGQYDGVYHVLHGAISPMLGIGPEDIRLKELMQRLQGDVKEVIIATNSSLEGETTAMYISKLIKPTGIKVSR
;
A
#
# COMPACT_ATOMS: atom_id res chain seq x y z
N MET A 1 -25.78 -22.62 -11.02
CA MET A 1 -26.00 -22.10 -12.38
C MET A 1 -25.35 -20.74 -12.50
N ASP A 2 -24.27 -20.66 -13.27
CA ASP A 2 -23.64 -19.38 -13.58
C ASP A 2 -24.48 -18.65 -14.63
N TYR A 3 -25.32 -17.74 -14.18
CA TYR A 3 -26.16 -16.89 -15.06
C TYR A 3 -25.32 -15.82 -15.79
N TYR A 4 -24.05 -15.70 -15.49
CA TYR A 4 -23.17 -14.66 -16.02
C TYR A 4 -22.00 -15.26 -16.79
N SER A 5 -21.43 -14.50 -17.71
CA SER A 5 -20.17 -14.91 -18.34
C SER A 5 -19.09 -15.05 -17.27
N LYS A 6 -18.12 -15.91 -17.53
CA LYS A 6 -16.99 -16.19 -16.61
C LYS A 6 -16.27 -14.92 -16.14
N GLN A 7 -16.15 -13.91 -17.02
CA GLN A 7 -15.53 -12.62 -16.72
C GLN A 7 -16.38 -11.77 -15.76
N ILE A 8 -17.71 -11.76 -15.95
CA ILE A 8 -18.63 -11.01 -15.07
C ILE A 8 -18.64 -11.63 -13.68
N SER A 9 -18.71 -12.95 -13.58
CA SER A 9 -18.66 -13.67 -12.31
C SER A 9 -17.36 -13.36 -11.55
N LYS A 10 -16.24 -13.36 -12.25
CA LYS A 10 -14.94 -13.01 -11.67
C LYS A 10 -14.88 -11.55 -11.18
N LEU A 11 -15.40 -10.61 -11.96
CA LEU A 11 -15.48 -9.20 -11.54
C LEU A 11 -16.34 -9.03 -10.27
N ILE A 12 -17.48 -9.72 -10.18
CA ILE A 12 -18.34 -9.71 -9.00
C ILE A 12 -17.60 -10.29 -7.79
N GLU A 13 -16.87 -11.38 -7.97
CA GLU A 13 -16.07 -12.02 -6.91
C GLU A 13 -15.01 -11.07 -6.37
N GLU A 14 -14.21 -10.46 -7.24
CA GLU A 14 -13.18 -9.49 -6.87
C GLU A 14 -13.77 -8.28 -6.13
N LEU A 15 -14.86 -7.72 -6.61
CA LEU A 15 -15.55 -6.62 -5.92
C LEU A 15 -16.13 -7.05 -4.57
N SER A 16 -16.58 -8.31 -4.44
CA SER A 16 -17.11 -8.85 -3.17
C SER A 16 -16.01 -9.07 -2.12
N SER A 17 -14.76 -9.19 -2.54
CA SER A 17 -13.60 -9.34 -1.65
C SER A 17 -13.26 -8.04 -0.91
N LEU A 18 -13.76 -6.90 -1.41
CA LEU A 18 -13.49 -5.60 -0.79
C LEU A 18 -14.25 -5.43 0.54
N PRO A 19 -13.63 -4.87 1.59
CA PRO A 19 -14.26 -4.68 2.88
C PRO A 19 -15.56 -3.85 2.76
N GLY A 20 -16.65 -4.35 3.34
CA GLY A 20 -17.94 -3.67 3.34
C GLY A 20 -18.75 -3.82 2.05
N ILE A 21 -18.26 -4.55 1.05
CA ILE A 21 -18.99 -4.81 -0.18
C ILE A 21 -19.53 -6.25 -0.15
N GLY A 22 -20.84 -6.38 0.06
CA GLY A 22 -21.53 -7.67 -0.06
C GLY A 22 -21.83 -8.03 -1.52
N SER A 23 -22.20 -9.30 -1.76
CA SER A 23 -22.45 -9.85 -3.10
C SER A 23 -23.48 -9.06 -3.93
N LYS A 24 -24.55 -8.54 -3.32
CA LYS A 24 -25.55 -7.71 -4.01
C LYS A 24 -24.96 -6.36 -4.45
N SER A 25 -24.16 -5.72 -3.60
CA SER A 25 -23.48 -4.46 -3.93
C SER A 25 -22.43 -4.68 -5.01
N ALA A 26 -21.67 -5.77 -4.93
CA ALA A 26 -20.69 -6.16 -5.94
C ALA A 26 -21.31 -6.38 -7.31
N GLN A 27 -22.46 -7.06 -7.38
CA GLN A 27 -23.23 -7.21 -8.63
C GLN A 27 -23.63 -5.85 -9.22
N ARG A 28 -24.18 -4.95 -8.40
CA ARG A 28 -24.57 -3.61 -8.86
C ARG A 28 -23.39 -2.81 -9.37
N LEU A 29 -22.25 -2.87 -8.70
CA LEU A 29 -21.02 -2.21 -9.12
C LEU A 29 -20.48 -2.81 -10.42
N ALA A 30 -20.45 -4.14 -10.55
CA ALA A 30 -20.01 -4.81 -11.77
C ALA A 30 -20.85 -4.37 -12.99
N PHE A 31 -22.17 -4.39 -12.88
CA PHE A 31 -23.03 -3.94 -13.95
C PHE A 31 -22.92 -2.43 -14.23
N HIS A 32 -22.70 -1.63 -13.20
CA HIS A 32 -22.44 -0.20 -13.40
C HIS A 32 -21.15 0.02 -14.22
N ILE A 33 -20.07 -0.68 -13.87
CA ILE A 33 -18.79 -0.61 -14.58
C ILE A 33 -18.94 -1.06 -16.04
N LEU A 34 -19.67 -2.17 -16.27
CA LEU A 34 -19.92 -2.68 -17.63
C LEU A 34 -20.71 -1.72 -18.51
N ASN A 35 -21.54 -0.88 -17.93
CA ASN A 35 -22.33 0.12 -18.64
C ASN A 35 -21.64 1.49 -18.76
N MET A 36 -20.44 1.64 -18.19
CA MET A 36 -19.66 2.86 -18.38
C MET A 36 -19.04 2.93 -19.79
N PRO A 37 -18.80 4.15 -20.32
CA PRO A 37 -17.97 4.32 -21.52
C PRO A 37 -16.59 3.70 -21.31
N THR A 38 -16.05 3.04 -22.34
CA THR A 38 -14.75 2.33 -22.28
C THR A 38 -13.63 3.23 -21.74
N GLU A 39 -13.54 4.47 -22.21
CA GLU A 39 -12.54 5.45 -21.72
C GLU A 39 -12.59 5.70 -20.21
N ARG A 40 -13.79 5.61 -19.63
CA ARG A 40 -13.97 5.79 -18.19
C ARG A 40 -13.56 4.55 -17.41
N VAL A 41 -13.82 3.36 -17.98
CA VAL A 41 -13.37 2.08 -17.39
C VAL A 41 -11.85 1.97 -17.45
N GLU A 42 -11.23 2.32 -18.57
CA GLU A 42 -9.77 2.37 -18.72
C GLU A 42 -9.15 3.31 -17.69
N ARG A 43 -9.69 4.51 -17.55
CA ARG A 43 -9.22 5.47 -16.54
C ARG A 43 -9.36 4.97 -15.11
N LEU A 44 -10.44 4.23 -14.79
CA LEU A 44 -10.61 3.58 -13.50
C LEU A 44 -9.56 2.48 -13.30
N ALA A 45 -9.33 1.64 -14.30
CA ALA A 45 -8.32 0.60 -14.27
C ALA A 45 -6.91 1.18 -14.12
N ASP A 46 -6.57 2.20 -14.88
CA ASP A 46 -5.29 2.91 -14.80
C ASP A 46 -5.08 3.52 -13.41
N THR A 47 -6.11 4.16 -12.84
CA THR A 47 -6.03 4.72 -11.49
C THR A 47 -5.79 3.64 -10.42
N LEU A 48 -6.34 2.44 -10.62
CA LEU A 48 -6.14 1.30 -9.72
C LEU A 48 -4.77 0.61 -9.91
N THR A 49 -4.24 0.64 -11.13
CA THR A 49 -2.99 -0.05 -11.52
C THR A 49 -1.80 0.88 -11.65
N ASP A 50 -2.01 2.19 -11.72
CA ASP A 50 -1.01 3.24 -11.97
C ASP A 50 -0.13 3.54 -10.74
N ALA A 51 0.14 2.49 -9.98
CA ALA A 51 0.89 2.56 -8.73
C ALA A 51 2.39 2.31 -8.91
N GLU A 52 2.96 2.52 -10.10
CA GLU A 52 4.43 2.45 -10.23
C GLU A 52 5.11 3.63 -9.52
N GLU A 53 4.53 4.83 -9.59
CA GLU A 53 4.99 5.98 -8.80
C GLU A 53 3.84 6.95 -8.48
N CYS A 54 3.54 7.12 -7.21
CA CYS A 54 2.56 8.12 -6.77
C CYS A 54 3.09 9.56 -6.97
N PRO A 55 2.21 10.61 -6.97
CA PRO A 55 2.63 12.00 -7.14
C PRO A 55 3.71 12.47 -6.16
N ILE A 56 3.75 11.90 -4.95
CA ILE A 56 4.77 12.20 -3.94
C ILE A 56 6.14 11.69 -4.40
N CYS A 57 6.22 10.43 -4.87
CA CYS A 57 7.47 9.85 -5.35
C CYS A 57 7.96 10.47 -6.67
N ARG A 58 7.04 10.94 -7.52
CA ARG A 58 7.37 11.65 -8.78
C ARG A 58 7.90 13.08 -8.55
N ASN A 59 7.67 13.65 -7.39
CA ASN A 59 8.06 15.02 -7.10
C ASN A 59 9.58 15.11 -6.84
N ASN A 60 10.32 15.62 -7.81
CA ASN A 60 11.78 15.82 -7.72
C ASN A 60 12.20 16.89 -6.68
N GLY A 61 11.26 17.67 -6.16
CA GLY A 61 11.51 18.63 -5.07
C GLY A 61 11.57 17.98 -3.70
N ARG A 62 11.25 16.67 -3.59
CA ARG A 62 11.30 15.94 -2.33
C ARG A 62 12.65 15.27 -2.11
N ASP A 63 12.98 15.04 -0.84
CA ASP A 63 14.17 14.29 -0.46
C ASP A 63 13.95 12.77 -0.62
N HIS A 64 14.43 12.23 -1.74
CA HIS A 64 14.36 10.81 -2.03
C HIS A 64 15.37 9.95 -1.24
N SER A 65 16.28 10.59 -0.50
CA SER A 65 17.23 9.87 0.36
C SER A 65 16.63 9.48 1.72
N THR A 66 15.45 10.00 2.06
CA THR A 66 14.73 9.71 3.30
C THR A 66 13.39 9.06 3.01
N ILE A 67 13.16 7.86 3.55
CA ILE A 67 11.93 7.10 3.39
C ILE A 67 11.21 6.96 4.73
N MET A 68 9.96 7.41 4.81
CA MET A 68 9.09 7.16 5.94
C MET A 68 8.24 5.91 5.68
N VAL A 69 8.34 4.92 6.54
CA VAL A 69 7.61 3.66 6.45
C VAL A 69 6.35 3.75 7.30
N VAL A 70 5.20 3.59 6.68
CA VAL A 70 3.87 3.62 7.32
C VAL A 70 3.10 2.34 7.05
N GLU A 71 2.13 2.02 7.89
CA GLU A 71 1.32 0.79 7.74
C GLU A 71 0.30 0.90 6.64
N THR A 72 -0.37 2.07 6.52
CA THR A 72 -1.49 2.27 5.60
C THR A 72 -1.37 3.57 4.82
N THR A 73 -2.12 3.66 3.71
CA THR A 73 -2.27 4.92 2.95
C THR A 73 -2.96 6.02 3.75
N ARG A 74 -3.76 5.64 4.74
CA ARG A 74 -4.41 6.57 5.67
C ARG A 74 -3.39 7.26 6.57
N ASP A 75 -2.40 6.51 7.06
CA ASP A 75 -1.31 7.06 7.87
C ASP A 75 -0.47 8.02 7.04
N LEU A 76 -0.11 7.63 5.79
CA LEU A 76 0.57 8.51 4.85
C LEU A 76 -0.20 9.84 4.68
N ALA A 77 -1.50 9.77 4.42
CA ALA A 77 -2.32 10.96 4.23
C ALA A 77 -2.37 11.85 5.49
N ALA A 78 -2.31 11.26 6.68
CA ALA A 78 -2.26 12.00 7.94
C ALA A 78 -0.94 12.76 8.10
N TYR A 79 0.19 12.11 7.83
CA TYR A 79 1.51 12.77 7.85
C TYR A 79 1.64 13.84 6.78
N GLU A 80 1.18 13.58 5.57
CA GLU A 80 1.26 14.52 4.46
C GLU A 80 0.47 15.82 4.73
N LYS A 81 -0.67 15.71 5.42
CA LYS A 81 -1.46 16.89 5.85
C LYS A 81 -0.71 17.84 6.77
N THR A 82 0.30 17.36 7.50
CA THR A 82 1.08 18.22 8.40
C THR A 82 1.99 19.19 7.65
N GLY A 83 2.37 18.84 6.41
CA GLY A 83 3.30 19.61 5.59
C GLY A 83 4.72 19.73 6.18
N GLN A 84 5.05 18.91 7.19
CA GLN A 84 6.33 19.00 7.90
C GLN A 84 7.37 17.98 7.42
N TYR A 85 6.96 17.05 6.55
CA TYR A 85 7.84 16.02 6.01
C TYR A 85 7.98 16.19 4.50
N ASP A 86 9.19 16.27 4.02
CA ASP A 86 9.54 16.49 2.62
C ASP A 86 10.22 15.29 1.94
N GLY A 87 10.38 14.17 2.66
CA GLY A 87 10.84 12.91 2.10
C GLY A 87 9.75 12.14 1.36
N VAL A 88 10.04 10.90 0.99
CA VAL A 88 9.10 9.98 0.34
C VAL A 88 8.59 8.92 1.32
N TYR A 89 7.49 8.25 0.96
CA TYR A 89 6.87 7.24 1.81
C TYR A 89 7.00 5.84 1.22
N HIS A 90 6.95 4.85 2.11
CA HIS A 90 6.71 3.46 1.78
C HIS A 90 5.55 2.92 2.60
N VAL A 91 4.50 2.44 1.93
CA VAL A 91 3.31 1.89 2.57
C VAL A 91 3.43 0.37 2.62
N LEU A 92 3.38 -0.20 3.83
CA LEU A 92 3.47 -1.65 4.05
C LEU A 92 2.19 -2.40 3.69
N HIS A 93 1.06 -1.70 3.68
CA HIS A 93 -0.29 -2.29 3.54
C HIS A 93 -0.61 -3.34 4.62
N GLY A 94 -0.12 -3.13 5.83
CA GLY A 94 -0.36 -3.97 6.99
C GLY A 94 0.76 -3.91 8.02
N ALA A 95 0.66 -4.78 9.02
CA ALA A 95 1.66 -4.97 10.06
C ALA A 95 1.84 -6.47 10.34
N ILE A 96 3.02 -6.86 10.81
CA ILE A 96 3.29 -8.23 11.23
C ILE A 96 2.44 -8.54 12.47
N SER A 97 1.61 -9.58 12.37
CA SER A 97 0.76 -10.05 13.48
C SER A 97 0.81 -11.57 13.57
N PRO A 98 1.66 -12.12 14.44
CA PRO A 98 1.73 -13.58 14.63
C PRO A 98 0.40 -14.18 15.08
N MET A 99 -0.40 -13.43 15.84
CA MET A 99 -1.73 -13.88 16.29
C MET A 99 -2.74 -14.03 15.15
N LEU A 100 -2.61 -13.22 14.09
CA LEU A 100 -3.46 -13.28 12.90
C LEU A 100 -2.82 -14.08 11.76
N GLY A 101 -1.63 -14.67 11.98
CA GLY A 101 -0.88 -15.40 10.97
C GLY A 101 -0.30 -14.51 9.86
N ILE A 102 -0.16 -13.21 10.11
CA ILE A 102 0.41 -12.25 9.15
C ILE A 102 1.92 -12.17 9.36
N GLY A 103 2.66 -12.66 8.39
CA GLY A 103 4.13 -12.64 8.38
C GLY A 103 4.72 -11.47 7.58
N PRO A 104 6.06 -11.39 7.55
CA PRO A 104 6.76 -10.37 6.77
C PRO A 104 6.50 -10.44 5.26
N GLU A 105 6.17 -11.63 4.75
CA GLU A 105 5.86 -11.89 3.34
C GLU A 105 4.47 -11.41 2.93
N ASP A 106 3.58 -11.18 3.90
CA ASP A 106 2.20 -10.72 3.66
C ASP A 106 2.08 -9.20 3.57
N ILE A 107 3.15 -8.49 3.88
CA ILE A 107 3.24 -7.03 3.78
C ILE A 107 4.35 -6.61 2.82
N ARG A 108 4.35 -5.35 2.38
CA ARG A 108 5.24 -4.81 1.34
C ARG A 108 6.70 -4.59 1.81
N LEU A 109 7.27 -5.55 2.54
CA LEU A 109 8.66 -5.47 3.01
C LEU A 109 9.69 -5.76 1.91
N LYS A 110 9.38 -6.68 1.01
CA LYS A 110 10.27 -7.02 -0.11
C LYS A 110 10.52 -5.79 -0.99
N GLU A 111 9.48 -5.05 -1.29
CA GLU A 111 9.55 -3.83 -2.09
C GLU A 111 10.30 -2.71 -1.35
N LEU A 112 10.16 -2.62 -0.02
CA LEU A 112 10.98 -1.72 0.79
C LEU A 112 12.46 -2.06 0.63
N MET A 113 12.84 -3.31 0.81
CA MET A 113 14.23 -3.75 0.70
C MET A 113 14.83 -3.50 -0.70
N GLN A 114 14.02 -3.61 -1.76
CA GLN A 114 14.43 -3.24 -3.12
C GLN A 114 14.71 -1.73 -3.24
N ARG A 115 13.86 -0.89 -2.66
CA ARG A 115 14.06 0.57 -2.65
C ARG A 115 15.33 0.99 -1.90
N LEU A 116 15.71 0.24 -0.87
CA LEU A 116 16.91 0.54 -0.06
C LEU A 116 18.23 0.23 -0.78
N GLN A 117 18.19 -0.40 -1.96
CA GLN A 117 19.38 -0.60 -2.81
C GLN A 117 19.80 0.66 -3.55
N GLY A 118 18.97 1.73 -3.54
CA GLY A 118 19.29 3.04 -4.08
C GLY A 118 20.04 3.93 -3.09
N ASP A 119 20.07 5.22 -3.37
CA ASP A 119 20.78 6.24 -2.55
C ASP A 119 20.00 6.66 -1.29
N VAL A 120 19.47 5.69 -0.55
CA VAL A 120 18.73 5.93 0.68
C VAL A 120 19.69 6.06 1.86
N LYS A 121 19.58 7.15 2.61
CA LYS A 121 20.42 7.48 3.77
C LYS A 121 19.71 7.23 5.10
N GLU A 122 18.41 7.44 5.14
CA GLU A 122 17.61 7.30 6.35
C GLU A 122 16.26 6.64 6.08
N VAL A 123 15.86 5.76 6.99
CA VAL A 123 14.52 5.18 7.05
C VAL A 123 13.87 5.56 8.38
N ILE A 124 12.74 6.23 8.32
CA ILE A 124 11.93 6.60 9.48
C ILE A 124 10.81 5.59 9.60
N ILE A 125 10.77 4.81 10.66
CA ILE A 125 9.74 3.81 10.88
C ILE A 125 8.60 4.43 11.65
N ALA A 126 7.51 4.76 10.97
CA ALA A 126 6.32 5.40 11.52
C ALA A 126 5.12 4.43 11.57
N THR A 127 5.36 3.21 12.05
CA THR A 127 4.30 2.24 12.35
C THR A 127 3.57 2.63 13.62
N ASN A 128 2.33 2.14 13.78
CA ASN A 128 1.50 2.45 14.96
C ASN A 128 2.16 1.97 16.26
N SER A 129 1.77 2.57 17.39
CA SER A 129 2.24 2.19 18.73
C SER A 129 1.51 0.95 19.29
N SER A 130 0.92 0.12 18.42
CA SER A 130 0.34 -1.17 18.75
C SER A 130 1.43 -2.24 18.88
N LEU A 131 1.06 -3.40 19.46
CA LEU A 131 1.97 -4.54 19.54
C LEU A 131 2.48 -4.98 18.16
N GLU A 132 1.58 -5.01 17.18
CA GLU A 132 1.88 -5.34 15.79
C GLU A 132 2.81 -4.31 15.15
N GLY A 133 2.54 -3.02 15.38
CA GLY A 133 3.39 -1.92 14.87
C GLY A 133 4.78 -1.94 15.48
N GLU A 134 4.92 -2.21 16.78
CA GLU A 134 6.22 -2.37 17.45
C GLU A 134 6.98 -3.60 16.92
N THR A 135 6.28 -4.74 16.78
CA THR A 135 6.87 -5.96 16.22
C THR A 135 7.38 -5.72 14.80
N THR A 136 6.60 -5.05 13.98
CA THR A 136 6.96 -4.68 12.60
C THR A 136 8.17 -3.75 12.59
N ALA A 137 8.19 -2.73 13.44
CA ALA A 137 9.31 -1.79 13.56
C ALA A 137 10.60 -2.49 13.96
N MET A 138 10.56 -3.38 14.95
CA MET A 138 11.72 -4.17 15.37
C MET A 138 12.23 -5.07 14.23
N TYR A 139 11.34 -5.70 13.50
CA TYR A 139 11.70 -6.57 12.39
C TYR A 139 12.39 -5.77 11.27
N ILE A 140 11.81 -4.65 10.85
CA ILE A 140 12.38 -3.75 9.83
C ILE A 140 13.75 -3.23 10.28
N SER A 141 13.88 -2.78 11.53
CA SER A 141 15.15 -2.29 12.08
C SER A 141 16.25 -3.35 11.98
N LYS A 142 15.94 -4.60 12.32
CA LYS A 142 16.91 -5.71 12.21
C LYS A 142 17.33 -5.98 10.77
N LEU A 143 16.40 -5.88 9.80
CA LEU A 143 16.71 -6.07 8.39
C LEU A 143 17.57 -4.96 7.80
N ILE A 144 17.35 -3.71 8.23
CA ILE A 144 18.04 -2.54 7.68
C ILE A 144 19.41 -2.32 8.34
N LYS A 145 19.56 -2.67 9.63
CA LYS A 145 20.78 -2.45 10.38
C LYS A 145 22.08 -2.89 9.67
N PRO A 146 22.16 -4.06 9.02
CA PRO A 146 23.37 -4.47 8.30
C PRO A 146 23.72 -3.62 7.08
N THR A 147 22.77 -2.86 6.54
CA THR A 147 22.98 -2.02 5.34
C THR A 147 23.74 -0.73 5.63
N GLY A 148 23.87 -0.34 6.89
CA GLY A 148 24.47 0.93 7.31
C GLY A 148 23.55 2.15 7.13
N ILE A 149 22.30 1.97 6.67
CA ILE A 149 21.31 3.03 6.56
C ILE A 149 20.84 3.43 7.96
N LYS A 150 20.74 4.74 8.21
CA LYS A 150 20.22 5.25 9.48
C LYS A 150 18.76 4.87 9.65
N VAL A 151 18.40 4.34 10.81
CA VAL A 151 17.03 4.00 11.17
C VAL A 151 16.58 4.85 12.33
N SER A 152 15.45 5.55 12.16
CA SER A 152 14.80 6.37 13.17
C SER A 152 13.37 5.87 13.40
N ARG A 153 12.78 6.21 14.57
CA ARG A 153 11.41 5.87 14.93
C ARG A 153 10.67 7.09 15.47
#